data_23b0e0f34c43dbea9f4e183530716a03
#
_entry.id   23b0e0f34c43dbea9f4e183530716a03
#
_cell.length_a   1.000
_cell.length_b   1.000
_cell.length_c   1.000
_cell.angle_alpha   90.00
_cell.angle_beta   90.00
_cell.angle_gamma   90.00
#
_symmetry.space_group_name_H-M   'P 1'
#
loop_
_entity.id
_entity.type
_entity.pdbx_description
1 polymer ?
#
loop_
_entity_poly.entity_id
_entity_poly.type
_entity_poly.pdbx_seq_one_letter_code
_entity_poly.pdbx_strand_id
1 'polypeptide(L)'
;MTDEEKVINEFYEKEFPDTMPFDDISVKLDTLDNHPHIQQLRRIFCDNLVFALTEGYVKYDDASLVACDGSLLKLVYENIEKLDDNCYFYWAFYYYLKKQYKKCKDNIHKICSKQLKDDVLNEDGVLDLFLVPFKNAPVEIWDFITDEIKSVKSEEGIPEFCDLISMYYRSNDNDAVVDALLSFIQKYPDYKSPNEMLGYTYYNMSMWNNTIACFEKVEREYYFFMADIYWMLAWSNGKIKNYADEEKYYRMSYELAPEVQFTLNNLGYSLYKQKKYLEAKDIFKQCLDKKKDLPCAANNYVRVLIALGRNADAKKFVSSGEFKVAKVMRDRVKKLDNHNLRLKKNDAVEPDSDDADSTQKIAIDIGVKRQQFSNEKLLEDELIARIESGLPVFGMNLKVFKRKGEYGRQYIIPVGRLDLLCEDTAGNLYVVELKKDSGYDDAYEQTARYLDWFEKNEKFKGKKVYGIICLNNPTQKLISRVHADKRMRLFEYQISYAEL
;
A
#
# COMPACT_ATOMS: atom_id res chain seq x y z
N MET A 1 -2.48 20.97 22.55
CA MET A 1 -3.25 20.17 23.53
C MET A 1 -3.16 20.84 24.89
N THR A 2 -4.26 21.22 25.49
CA THR A 2 -4.31 21.83 26.83
C THR A 2 -3.99 20.79 27.91
N ASP A 3 -3.70 21.25 29.15
CA ASP A 3 -3.45 20.30 30.25
C ASP A 3 -4.71 19.49 30.61
N GLU A 4 -5.90 20.04 30.39
CA GLU A 4 -7.18 19.35 30.57
C GLU A 4 -7.37 18.26 29.53
N GLU A 5 -7.10 18.53 28.26
CA GLU A 5 -7.14 17.53 27.17
C GLU A 5 -6.17 16.37 27.41
N LYS A 6 -4.97 16.63 27.95
CA LYS A 6 -4.02 15.58 28.31
C LYS A 6 -4.59 14.65 29.38
N VAL A 7 -5.19 15.21 30.41
CA VAL A 7 -5.80 14.43 31.51
C VAL A 7 -6.96 13.57 30.98
N ILE A 8 -7.77 14.10 30.07
CA ILE A 8 -8.88 13.35 29.45
C ILE A 8 -8.38 12.22 28.58
N ASN A 9 -7.35 12.47 27.75
CA ASN A 9 -6.74 11.44 26.91
C ASN A 9 -6.08 10.34 27.76
N GLU A 10 -5.30 10.68 28.77
CA GLU A 10 -4.70 9.71 29.69
C GLU A 10 -5.77 8.86 30.41
N PHE A 11 -6.89 9.48 30.81
CA PHE A 11 -8.02 8.76 31.36
C PHE A 11 -8.64 7.81 30.34
N TYR A 12 -8.85 8.28 29.08
CA TYR A 12 -9.41 7.46 28.01
C TYR A 12 -8.53 6.25 27.73
N GLU A 13 -7.24 6.44 27.51
CA GLU A 13 -6.27 5.35 27.22
C GLU A 13 -6.23 4.31 28.36
N LYS A 14 -6.29 4.77 29.61
CA LYS A 14 -6.30 3.90 30.79
C LYS A 14 -7.57 3.06 30.89
N GLU A 15 -8.73 3.68 30.68
CA GLU A 15 -10.03 3.02 30.85
C GLU A 15 -10.45 2.22 29.63
N PHE A 16 -9.96 2.59 28.43
CA PHE A 16 -10.31 2.01 27.13
C PHE A 16 -9.03 1.59 26.39
N PRO A 17 -8.36 0.50 26.82
CA PRO A 17 -7.15 0.03 26.16
C PRO A 17 -7.44 -0.37 24.72
N ASP A 18 -6.45 -0.22 23.83
CA ASP A 18 -6.54 -0.51 22.38
C ASP A 18 -7.02 -1.92 22.03
N THR A 19 -6.92 -2.85 22.97
CA THR A 19 -7.42 -4.22 22.85
C THR A 19 -8.90 -4.38 23.14
N MET A 20 -9.57 -3.34 23.66
CA MET A 20 -10.99 -3.40 23.99
C MET A 20 -11.85 -3.29 22.72
N PRO A 21 -12.79 -4.21 22.47
CA PRO A 21 -13.71 -4.12 21.35
C PRO A 21 -14.56 -2.84 21.37
N PHE A 22 -14.86 -2.26 20.23
CA PHE A 22 -15.64 -1.01 20.13
C PHE A 22 -17.04 -1.14 20.76
N ASP A 23 -17.70 -2.30 20.66
CA ASP A 23 -18.97 -2.56 21.32
C ASP A 23 -18.84 -2.43 22.85
N ASP A 24 -17.78 -2.98 23.43
CA ASP A 24 -17.52 -2.93 24.87
C ASP A 24 -17.17 -1.50 25.31
N ILE A 25 -16.42 -0.74 24.49
CA ILE A 25 -16.14 0.68 24.74
C ILE A 25 -17.45 1.47 24.76
N SER A 26 -18.33 1.26 23.80
CA SER A 26 -19.63 1.95 23.72
C SER A 26 -20.49 1.67 24.94
N VAL A 27 -20.59 0.40 25.38
CA VAL A 27 -21.31 0.00 26.57
C VAL A 27 -20.70 0.63 27.84
N LYS A 28 -19.37 0.64 27.95
CA LYS A 28 -18.68 1.23 29.10
C LYS A 28 -18.88 2.74 29.15
N LEU A 29 -18.85 3.45 28.00
CA LEU A 29 -19.17 4.87 27.96
C LEU A 29 -20.59 5.18 28.46
N ASP A 30 -21.56 4.29 28.18
CA ASP A 30 -22.91 4.45 28.68
C ASP A 30 -22.99 4.34 30.23
N THR A 31 -22.09 3.58 30.86
CA THR A 31 -21.98 3.54 32.32
C THR A 31 -21.39 4.81 32.94
N LEU A 32 -20.75 5.63 32.12
CA LEU A 32 -20.07 6.88 32.49
C LEU A 32 -20.91 8.14 32.18
N ASP A 33 -22.21 8.03 31.91
CA ASP A 33 -23.07 9.15 31.48
C ASP A 33 -23.03 10.35 32.46
N ASN A 34 -22.73 10.15 33.73
CA ASN A 34 -22.57 11.22 34.71
C ASN A 34 -21.14 11.73 34.86
N HIS A 35 -20.19 11.23 34.07
CA HIS A 35 -18.79 11.67 34.12
C HIS A 35 -18.67 13.12 33.59
N PRO A 36 -17.92 14.02 34.28
CA PRO A 36 -17.84 15.43 33.90
C PRO A 36 -17.32 15.65 32.46
N HIS A 37 -16.53 14.73 31.92
CA HIS A 37 -15.95 14.80 30.58
C HIS A 37 -16.57 13.80 29.59
N ILE A 38 -17.80 13.32 29.82
CA ILE A 38 -18.40 12.28 28.97
C ILE A 38 -18.50 12.68 27.51
N GLN A 39 -18.77 13.96 27.23
CA GLN A 39 -18.86 14.44 25.86
C GLN A 39 -17.50 14.36 25.13
N GLN A 40 -16.40 14.72 25.79
CA GLN A 40 -15.05 14.61 25.25
C GLN A 40 -14.65 13.14 25.06
N LEU A 41 -14.95 12.27 26.03
CA LEU A 41 -14.68 10.82 25.91
C LEU A 41 -15.44 10.19 24.75
N ARG A 42 -16.72 10.56 24.54
CA ARG A 42 -17.49 10.11 23.37
C ARG A 42 -16.97 10.67 22.05
N ARG A 43 -16.43 11.89 22.04
CA ARG A 43 -15.78 12.46 20.82
C ARG A 43 -14.53 11.67 20.47
N ILE A 44 -13.62 11.39 21.41
CA ILE A 44 -12.43 10.54 21.19
C ILE A 44 -12.86 9.17 20.62
N PHE A 45 -13.92 8.58 21.18
CA PHE A 45 -14.44 7.32 20.67
C PHE A 45 -15.00 7.43 19.24
N CYS A 46 -15.73 8.49 18.92
CA CYS A 46 -16.22 8.74 17.56
C CYS A 46 -15.07 8.98 16.58
N ASP A 47 -14.00 9.68 16.98
CA ASP A 47 -12.80 9.87 16.17
C ASP A 47 -12.13 8.53 15.84
N ASN A 48 -11.99 7.65 16.83
CA ASN A 48 -11.45 6.31 16.62
C ASN A 48 -12.34 5.46 15.69
N LEU A 49 -13.66 5.59 15.78
CA LEU A 49 -14.60 4.92 14.87
C LEU A 49 -14.49 5.47 13.43
N VAL A 50 -14.38 6.79 13.29
CA VAL A 50 -14.16 7.44 11.97
C VAL A 50 -12.86 6.95 11.38
N PHE A 51 -11.78 6.95 12.15
CA PHE A 51 -10.48 6.44 11.70
C PHE A 51 -10.57 4.98 11.25
N ALA A 52 -11.15 4.11 12.06
CA ALA A 52 -11.31 2.69 11.74
C ALA A 52 -12.11 2.47 10.45
N LEU A 53 -13.22 3.20 10.27
CA LEU A 53 -14.05 3.13 9.06
C LEU A 53 -13.37 3.73 7.83
N THR A 54 -12.52 4.72 8.01
CA THR A 54 -11.76 5.36 6.93
C THR A 54 -10.65 4.44 6.41
N GLU A 55 -9.96 3.76 7.32
CA GLU A 55 -8.89 2.82 6.98
C GLU A 55 -9.42 1.44 6.55
N GLY A 56 -10.69 1.15 6.80
CA GLY A 56 -11.34 -0.10 6.37
C GLY A 56 -11.00 -1.31 7.22
N TYR A 57 -10.37 -1.12 8.38
CA TYR A 57 -10.04 -2.21 9.31
C TYR A 57 -10.00 -1.74 10.77
N VAL A 58 -10.14 -2.70 11.67
CA VAL A 58 -9.98 -2.54 13.12
C VAL A 58 -8.93 -3.52 13.62
N LYS A 59 -8.00 -3.05 14.41
CA LYS A 59 -7.03 -3.91 15.08
C LYS A 59 -7.66 -4.45 16.38
N TYR A 60 -7.94 -5.73 16.40
CA TYR A 60 -8.30 -6.45 17.63
C TYR A 60 -7.13 -7.37 17.99
N ASP A 61 -6.53 -7.17 19.15
CA ASP A 61 -5.36 -7.89 19.69
C ASP A 61 -4.13 -7.95 18.75
N ASP A 62 -3.04 -8.53 19.21
CA ASP A 62 -1.73 -8.54 18.53
C ASP A 62 -1.68 -9.25 17.17
N ALA A 63 -2.76 -9.77 16.65
CA ALA A 63 -2.70 -10.70 15.52
C ALA A 63 -3.67 -10.47 14.36
N SER A 64 -4.76 -9.73 14.53
CA SER A 64 -5.79 -9.67 13.48
C SER A 64 -6.27 -8.27 13.15
N LEU A 65 -6.06 -7.87 11.90
CA LEU A 65 -6.81 -6.80 11.25
C LEU A 65 -8.15 -7.40 10.82
N VAL A 66 -9.25 -6.93 11.39
CA VAL A 66 -10.59 -7.37 11.03
C VAL A 66 -11.21 -6.31 10.13
N ALA A 67 -11.73 -6.73 8.97
CA ALA A 67 -12.45 -5.82 8.07
C ALA A 67 -13.64 -5.19 8.79
N CYS A 68 -13.79 -3.86 8.66
CA CYS A 68 -14.93 -3.14 9.20
C CYS A 68 -16.21 -3.59 8.51
N ASP A 69 -17.16 -4.02 9.29
CA ASP A 69 -18.50 -4.39 8.84
C ASP A 69 -19.55 -3.28 9.16
N GLY A 70 -20.80 -3.57 8.84
CA GLY A 70 -21.91 -2.64 9.12
C GLY A 70 -22.18 -2.37 10.60
N SER A 71 -21.57 -3.12 11.54
CA SER A 71 -21.77 -2.94 12.97
C SER A 71 -21.12 -1.64 13.48
N LEU A 72 -19.92 -1.33 12.99
CA LEU A 72 -19.23 -0.08 13.36
C LEU A 72 -20.02 1.16 12.93
N LEU A 73 -20.67 1.12 11.77
CA LEU A 73 -21.49 2.23 11.32
C LEU A 73 -22.73 2.44 12.21
N LYS A 74 -23.26 1.37 12.81
CA LYS A 74 -24.32 1.45 13.80
C LYS A 74 -23.79 2.10 15.10
N LEU A 75 -22.60 1.72 15.58
CA LEU A 75 -21.97 2.34 16.73
C LEU A 75 -21.72 3.84 16.54
N VAL A 76 -21.28 4.24 15.34
CA VAL A 76 -21.13 5.66 15.00
C VAL A 76 -22.46 6.39 15.19
N TYR A 77 -23.54 5.89 14.61
CA TYR A 77 -24.87 6.49 14.74
C TYR A 77 -25.32 6.62 16.22
N GLU A 78 -25.24 5.53 16.98
CA GLU A 78 -25.70 5.47 18.37
C GLU A 78 -24.91 6.40 19.29
N ASN A 79 -23.62 6.62 19.01
CA ASN A 79 -22.80 7.53 19.81
C ASN A 79 -22.93 8.99 19.36
N ILE A 80 -23.11 9.27 18.07
CA ILE A 80 -23.38 10.63 17.61
C ILE A 80 -24.68 11.18 18.19
N GLU A 81 -25.74 10.36 18.31
CA GLU A 81 -27.01 10.77 18.91
C GLU A 81 -26.89 11.19 20.38
N LYS A 82 -25.82 10.79 21.06
CA LYS A 82 -25.53 11.13 22.46
C LYS A 82 -24.58 12.34 22.60
N LEU A 83 -24.08 12.87 21.50
CA LEU A 83 -23.25 14.07 21.49
C LEU A 83 -24.12 15.35 21.47
N ASP A 84 -23.48 16.45 21.83
CA ASP A 84 -24.08 17.79 21.76
C ASP A 84 -24.29 18.25 20.30
N ASP A 85 -24.90 19.44 20.13
CA ASP A 85 -25.32 19.98 18.82
C ASP A 85 -24.17 20.30 17.85
N ASN A 86 -22.89 20.22 18.27
CA ASN A 86 -21.73 20.57 17.44
C ASN A 86 -21.07 19.35 16.78
N CYS A 87 -21.82 18.29 16.50
CA CYS A 87 -21.32 17.05 15.91
C CYS A 87 -21.52 16.94 14.38
N TYR A 88 -21.57 18.08 13.69
CA TYR A 88 -21.82 18.12 12.25
C TYR A 88 -20.83 17.29 11.40
N PHE A 89 -19.59 17.24 11.82
CA PHE A 89 -18.54 16.43 11.21
C PHE A 89 -18.90 14.93 11.18
N TYR A 90 -19.23 14.35 12.33
CA TYR A 90 -19.58 12.93 12.40
C TYR A 90 -20.87 12.62 11.63
N TRP A 91 -21.85 13.54 11.64
CA TRP A 91 -23.06 13.39 10.81
C TRP A 91 -22.76 13.47 9.32
N ALA A 92 -21.88 14.37 8.89
CA ALA A 92 -21.46 14.46 7.48
C ALA A 92 -20.81 13.13 7.04
N PHE A 93 -19.88 12.60 7.84
CA PHE A 93 -19.21 11.35 7.60
C PHE A 93 -20.18 10.15 7.58
N TYR A 94 -21.06 10.04 8.56
CA TYR A 94 -22.10 9.01 8.62
C TYR A 94 -22.97 9.00 7.36
N TYR A 95 -23.48 10.17 6.96
CA TYR A 95 -24.33 10.27 5.78
C TYR A 95 -23.56 10.04 4.47
N TYR A 96 -22.28 10.36 4.44
CA TYR A 96 -21.40 10.00 3.33
C TYR A 96 -21.34 8.47 3.16
N LEU A 97 -21.04 7.73 4.23
CA LEU A 97 -20.98 6.26 4.20
C LEU A 97 -22.35 5.63 3.86
N LYS A 98 -23.44 6.25 4.27
CA LYS A 98 -24.82 5.85 3.89
C LYS A 98 -25.20 6.28 2.47
N LYS A 99 -24.31 6.91 1.70
CA LYS A 99 -24.57 7.45 0.37
C LYS A 99 -25.77 8.43 0.32
N GLN A 100 -26.09 9.07 1.45
CA GLN A 100 -27.11 10.11 1.56
C GLN A 100 -26.48 11.48 1.32
N TYR A 101 -25.97 11.71 0.13
CA TYR A 101 -25.12 12.85 -0.21
C TYR A 101 -25.74 14.22 0.04
N LYS A 102 -27.06 14.36 -0.10
CA LYS A 102 -27.74 15.61 0.25
C LYS A 102 -27.55 15.96 1.73
N LYS A 103 -27.81 15.01 2.62
CA LYS A 103 -27.63 15.21 4.07
C LYS A 103 -26.14 15.38 4.45
N CYS A 104 -25.25 14.68 3.74
CA CYS A 104 -23.82 14.87 3.88
C CYS A 104 -23.46 16.34 3.57
N LYS A 105 -23.83 16.86 2.41
CA LYS A 105 -23.59 18.24 1.99
C LYS A 105 -24.21 19.26 2.97
N ASP A 106 -25.45 19.03 3.45
CA ASP A 106 -26.08 19.90 4.44
C ASP A 106 -25.27 20.00 5.76
N ASN A 107 -24.60 18.91 6.16
CA ASN A 107 -23.75 18.91 7.35
C ASN A 107 -22.36 19.51 7.07
N ILE A 108 -21.76 19.28 5.91
CA ILE A 108 -20.52 19.95 5.47
C ILE A 108 -20.76 21.48 5.47
N HIS A 109 -21.87 21.94 4.91
CA HIS A 109 -22.24 23.37 4.96
C HIS A 109 -22.35 23.89 6.40
N LYS A 110 -22.89 23.11 7.33
CA LYS A 110 -22.96 23.51 8.76
C LYS A 110 -21.57 23.56 9.41
N ILE A 111 -20.65 22.67 9.05
CA ILE A 111 -19.26 22.76 9.52
C ILE A 111 -18.71 24.12 9.11
N CYS A 112 -18.76 24.46 7.84
CA CYS A 112 -18.21 25.71 7.33
C CYS A 112 -18.95 26.96 7.84
N SER A 113 -20.29 26.97 7.83
CA SER A 113 -21.09 28.16 8.16
C SER A 113 -21.29 28.42 9.65
N LYS A 114 -21.17 27.39 10.50
CA LYS A 114 -21.42 27.50 11.96
C LYS A 114 -20.19 27.16 12.80
N GLN A 115 -19.51 26.05 12.50
CA GLN A 115 -18.38 25.60 13.32
C GLN A 115 -17.11 26.39 12.98
N LEU A 116 -16.84 26.65 11.68
CA LEU A 116 -15.66 27.40 11.22
C LEU A 116 -15.94 28.90 11.00
N LYS A 117 -17.12 29.41 11.36
CA LYS A 117 -17.54 30.77 11.03
C LYS A 117 -16.58 31.85 11.54
N ASP A 118 -16.09 31.67 12.78
CA ASP A 118 -15.25 32.63 13.48
C ASP A 118 -13.78 32.18 13.54
N ASP A 119 -13.51 30.96 13.15
CA ASP A 119 -12.17 30.34 13.13
C ASP A 119 -11.48 30.54 11.78
N VAL A 120 -10.16 30.61 11.80
CA VAL A 120 -9.34 30.62 10.57
C VAL A 120 -8.97 29.19 10.25
N LEU A 121 -9.47 28.70 9.13
CA LEU A 121 -9.14 27.34 8.66
C LEU A 121 -7.68 27.30 8.21
N ASN A 122 -6.91 26.36 8.77
CA ASN A 122 -5.50 26.11 8.46
C ASN A 122 -5.31 24.75 7.77
N GLU A 123 -4.05 24.38 7.46
CA GLU A 123 -3.69 23.12 6.82
C GLU A 123 -4.24 21.90 7.61
N ASP A 124 -3.99 21.86 8.91
CA ASP A 124 -4.41 20.74 9.76
C ASP A 124 -5.94 20.59 9.80
N GLY A 125 -6.66 21.71 9.89
CA GLY A 125 -8.12 21.72 9.84
C GLY A 125 -8.68 21.16 8.52
N VAL A 126 -8.03 21.45 7.38
CA VAL A 126 -8.40 20.85 6.08
C VAL A 126 -8.16 19.34 6.08
N LEU A 127 -7.02 18.91 6.62
CA LEU A 127 -6.66 17.50 6.68
C LEU A 127 -7.64 16.72 7.56
N ASP A 128 -7.90 17.19 8.76
CA ASP A 128 -8.69 16.46 9.76
C ASP A 128 -10.19 16.45 9.43
N LEU A 129 -10.75 17.57 8.97
CA LEU A 129 -12.19 17.67 8.73
C LEU A 129 -12.62 17.14 7.36
N PHE A 130 -11.75 17.19 6.37
CA PHE A 130 -12.19 16.93 5.00
C PHE A 130 -11.33 15.90 4.26
N LEU A 131 -10.01 15.89 4.48
CA LEU A 131 -9.14 15.02 3.72
C LEU A 131 -9.25 13.58 4.18
N VAL A 132 -8.94 13.30 5.44
CA VAL A 132 -8.91 11.93 5.97
C VAL A 132 -10.28 11.26 5.84
N PRO A 133 -11.39 11.86 6.32
CA PRO A 133 -12.68 11.19 6.30
C PRO A 133 -13.29 11.05 4.90
N PHE A 134 -13.02 11.99 3.99
CA PHE A 134 -13.66 12.05 2.67
C PHE A 134 -12.71 11.72 1.51
N LYS A 135 -11.50 11.20 1.78
CA LYS A 135 -10.48 10.87 0.75
C LYS A 135 -11.00 9.99 -0.39
N ASN A 136 -11.97 9.12 -0.12
CA ASN A 136 -12.60 8.23 -1.09
C ASN A 136 -13.97 8.72 -1.58
N ALA A 137 -14.37 9.95 -1.25
CA ALA A 137 -15.67 10.49 -1.63
C ALA A 137 -15.77 10.71 -3.15
N PRO A 138 -17.00 10.62 -3.72
CA PRO A 138 -17.23 10.96 -5.13
C PRO A 138 -16.85 12.40 -5.45
N VAL A 139 -16.56 12.65 -6.74
CA VAL A 139 -16.19 13.99 -7.26
C VAL A 139 -17.13 15.07 -6.77
N GLU A 140 -18.44 14.81 -6.84
CA GLU A 140 -19.49 15.75 -6.45
C GLU A 140 -19.49 16.17 -4.97
N ILE A 141 -18.92 15.34 -4.10
CA ILE A 141 -18.74 15.68 -2.68
C ILE A 141 -17.46 16.50 -2.51
N TRP A 142 -16.37 16.12 -3.19
CA TRP A 142 -15.13 16.88 -3.16
C TRP A 142 -15.27 18.30 -3.73
N ASP A 143 -15.95 18.45 -4.88
CA ASP A 143 -16.21 19.76 -5.45
C ASP A 143 -17.00 20.63 -4.47
N PHE A 144 -18.02 20.03 -3.83
CA PHE A 144 -18.79 20.71 -2.81
C PHE A 144 -17.96 21.13 -1.59
N ILE A 145 -17.10 20.21 -1.06
CA ILE A 145 -16.18 20.51 0.05
C ILE A 145 -15.26 21.67 -0.33
N THR A 146 -14.66 21.63 -1.51
CA THR A 146 -13.74 22.67 -2.00
C THR A 146 -14.44 24.04 -2.12
N ASP A 147 -15.67 24.06 -2.63
CA ASP A 147 -16.46 25.30 -2.75
C ASP A 147 -16.82 25.86 -1.37
N GLU A 148 -17.22 25.02 -0.41
CA GLU A 148 -17.53 25.44 0.96
C GLU A 148 -16.27 25.98 1.68
N ILE A 149 -15.11 25.33 1.53
CA ILE A 149 -13.84 25.79 2.10
C ILE A 149 -13.45 27.17 1.54
N LYS A 150 -13.65 27.41 0.23
CA LYS A 150 -13.42 28.73 -0.39
C LYS A 150 -14.34 29.83 0.15
N SER A 151 -15.44 29.46 0.80
CA SER A 151 -16.42 30.40 1.35
C SER A 151 -16.11 30.85 2.80
N VAL A 152 -15.21 30.17 3.50
CA VAL A 152 -14.86 30.48 4.90
C VAL A 152 -13.56 31.28 5.00
N LYS A 153 -13.32 31.91 6.16
CA LYS A 153 -12.05 32.57 6.45
C LYS A 153 -10.97 31.52 6.61
N SER A 154 -9.90 31.65 5.85
CA SER A 154 -8.80 30.68 5.83
C SER A 154 -7.44 31.35 5.74
N GLU A 155 -6.40 30.62 6.10
CA GLU A 155 -5.01 31.03 5.87
C GLU A 155 -4.71 31.14 4.37
N GLU A 156 -3.65 31.90 4.06
CA GLU A 156 -3.21 32.05 2.67
C GLU A 156 -2.80 30.69 2.09
N GLY A 157 -3.30 30.36 0.90
CA GLY A 157 -3.00 29.11 0.21
C GLY A 157 -3.97 27.95 0.48
N ILE A 158 -4.87 28.05 1.47
CA ILE A 158 -5.84 26.98 1.78
C ILE A 158 -6.74 26.60 0.58
N PRO A 159 -7.31 27.54 -0.17
CA PRO A 159 -8.10 27.19 -1.36
C PRO A 159 -7.30 26.40 -2.39
N GLU A 160 -6.08 26.83 -2.68
CA GLU A 160 -5.16 26.16 -3.60
C GLU A 160 -4.70 24.79 -3.05
N PHE A 161 -4.53 24.68 -1.74
CA PHE A 161 -4.23 23.42 -1.07
C PHE A 161 -5.35 22.40 -1.24
N CYS A 162 -6.62 22.82 -1.12
CA CYS A 162 -7.76 21.95 -1.37
C CYS A 162 -7.82 21.47 -2.83
N ASP A 163 -7.56 22.36 -3.78
CA ASP A 163 -7.50 22.01 -5.20
C ASP A 163 -6.34 21.01 -5.46
N LEU A 164 -5.18 21.23 -4.85
CA LEU A 164 -4.03 20.33 -4.91
C LEU A 164 -4.35 18.94 -4.35
N ILE A 165 -4.97 18.88 -3.17
CA ILE A 165 -5.38 17.62 -2.54
C ILE A 165 -6.39 16.87 -3.43
N SER A 166 -7.40 17.58 -3.94
CA SER A 166 -8.37 17.01 -4.86
C SER A 166 -7.69 16.41 -6.09
N MET A 167 -6.73 17.12 -6.67
CA MET A 167 -5.93 16.64 -7.79
C MET A 167 -5.09 15.40 -7.39
N TYR A 168 -4.39 15.45 -6.27
CA TYR A 168 -3.53 14.38 -5.76
C TYR A 168 -4.27 13.05 -5.61
N TYR A 169 -5.50 13.07 -5.09
CA TYR A 169 -6.28 11.84 -4.89
C TYR A 169 -6.98 11.33 -6.15
N ARG A 170 -7.20 12.16 -7.14
CA ARG A 170 -7.99 11.82 -8.34
C ARG A 170 -7.16 11.63 -9.60
N SER A 171 -6.00 12.27 -9.68
CA SER A 171 -5.14 12.12 -10.85
C SER A 171 -4.51 10.72 -10.89
N ASN A 172 -4.47 10.16 -12.09
CA ASN A 172 -3.68 8.97 -12.39
C ASN A 172 -2.33 9.34 -13.03
N ASP A 173 -2.09 10.63 -13.23
CA ASP A 173 -0.85 11.17 -13.81
C ASP A 173 0.06 11.65 -12.67
N ASN A 174 1.01 10.78 -12.31
CA ASN A 174 1.96 11.09 -11.24
C ASN A 174 2.89 12.26 -11.60
N ASP A 175 3.21 12.46 -12.88
CA ASP A 175 4.09 13.55 -13.30
C ASP A 175 3.37 14.89 -13.14
N ALA A 176 2.09 14.98 -13.55
CA ALA A 176 1.27 16.16 -13.31
C ALA A 176 1.07 16.45 -11.82
N VAL A 177 0.92 15.41 -10.98
CA VAL A 177 0.85 15.56 -9.52
C VAL A 177 2.15 16.10 -8.94
N VAL A 178 3.30 15.60 -9.39
CA VAL A 178 4.62 16.09 -8.98
C VAL A 178 4.78 17.57 -9.33
N ASP A 179 4.44 17.95 -10.56
CA ASP A 179 4.55 19.35 -11.01
C ASP A 179 3.65 20.28 -10.18
N ALA A 180 2.43 19.87 -9.89
CA ALA A 180 1.51 20.64 -9.05
C ALA A 180 2.02 20.76 -7.61
N LEU A 181 2.52 19.68 -7.00
CA LEU A 181 3.10 19.66 -5.65
C LEU A 181 4.33 20.59 -5.57
N LEU A 182 5.25 20.50 -6.53
CA LEU A 182 6.44 21.35 -6.58
C LEU A 182 6.08 22.83 -6.73
N SER A 183 5.11 23.14 -7.61
CA SER A 183 4.62 24.51 -7.78
C SER A 183 3.99 25.06 -6.52
N PHE A 184 3.21 24.24 -5.81
CA PHE A 184 2.58 24.63 -4.56
C PHE A 184 3.63 24.86 -3.45
N ILE A 185 4.58 23.92 -3.26
CA ILE A 185 5.67 24.04 -2.27
C ILE A 185 6.52 25.30 -2.51
N GLN A 186 6.77 25.64 -3.79
CA GLN A 186 7.50 26.86 -4.12
C GLN A 186 6.74 28.13 -3.71
N LYS A 187 5.42 28.14 -3.87
CA LYS A 187 4.56 29.28 -3.55
C LYS A 187 4.27 29.38 -2.06
N TYR A 188 4.10 28.25 -1.39
CA TYR A 188 3.70 28.13 0.01
C TYR A 188 4.65 27.18 0.77
N PRO A 189 5.89 27.61 1.06
CA PRO A 189 6.93 26.73 1.62
C PRO A 189 6.66 26.27 3.07
N ASP A 190 5.78 26.95 3.78
CA ASP A 190 5.47 26.67 5.19
C ASP A 190 4.50 25.48 5.34
N TYR A 191 3.83 25.05 4.27
CA TYR A 191 2.97 23.89 4.27
C TYR A 191 3.80 22.60 4.36
N LYS A 192 3.46 21.74 5.32
CA LYS A 192 4.20 20.50 5.62
C LYS A 192 3.74 19.32 4.76
N SER A 193 2.42 19.14 4.61
CA SER A 193 1.83 17.98 3.95
C SER A 193 2.19 17.83 2.46
N PRO A 194 2.36 18.89 1.65
CA PRO A 194 2.77 18.74 0.26
C PRO A 194 4.13 18.06 0.08
N ASN A 195 5.09 18.28 0.99
CA ASN A 195 6.39 17.58 0.96
C ASN A 195 6.23 16.09 1.24
N GLU A 196 5.35 15.72 2.18
CA GLU A 196 5.01 14.34 2.45
C GLU A 196 4.31 13.67 1.26
N MET A 197 3.29 14.34 0.69
CA MET A 197 2.59 13.89 -0.52
C MET A 197 3.54 13.67 -1.70
N LEU A 198 4.52 14.57 -1.86
CA LEU A 198 5.57 14.45 -2.87
C LEU A 198 6.46 13.24 -2.61
N GLY A 199 6.84 13.00 -1.36
CA GLY A 199 7.60 11.81 -0.94
C GLY A 199 6.88 10.51 -1.27
N TYR A 200 5.58 10.41 -0.98
CA TYR A 200 4.75 9.26 -1.36
C TYR A 200 4.63 9.11 -2.88
N THR A 201 4.46 10.22 -3.60
CA THR A 201 4.39 10.18 -5.07
C THR A 201 5.67 9.63 -5.67
N TYR A 202 6.83 10.15 -5.26
CA TYR A 202 8.13 9.65 -5.70
C TYR A 202 8.38 8.19 -5.30
N TYR A 203 7.96 7.77 -4.10
CA TYR A 203 8.04 6.38 -3.68
C TYR A 203 7.25 5.46 -4.61
N ASN A 204 6.02 5.84 -4.98
CA ASN A 204 5.21 5.08 -5.93
C ASN A 204 5.81 5.04 -7.34
N MET A 205 6.49 6.12 -7.75
CA MET A 205 7.23 6.18 -9.02
C MET A 205 8.58 5.43 -8.97
N SER A 206 8.94 4.85 -7.82
CA SER A 206 10.25 4.22 -7.58
C SER A 206 11.45 5.17 -7.76
N MET A 207 11.24 6.46 -7.53
CA MET A 207 12.26 7.51 -7.57
C MET A 207 12.94 7.66 -6.20
N TRP A 208 13.76 6.68 -5.83
CA TRP A 208 14.25 6.48 -4.46
C TRP A 208 15.02 7.67 -3.88
N ASN A 209 15.90 8.30 -4.65
CA ASN A 209 16.63 9.47 -4.18
C ASN A 209 15.70 10.66 -3.88
N ASN A 210 14.69 10.88 -4.70
CA ASN A 210 13.69 11.92 -4.51
C ASN A 210 12.81 11.61 -3.29
N THR A 211 12.41 10.36 -3.12
CA THR A 211 11.68 9.89 -1.94
C THR A 211 12.44 10.19 -0.65
N ILE A 212 13.74 9.84 -0.60
CA ILE A 212 14.59 10.10 0.55
C ILE A 212 14.66 11.61 0.83
N ALA A 213 14.97 12.42 -0.20
CA ALA A 213 15.10 13.87 -0.06
C ALA A 213 13.81 14.56 0.43
N CYS A 214 12.63 14.02 0.11
CA CYS A 214 11.37 14.54 0.61
C CYS A 214 11.11 14.11 2.05
N PHE A 215 11.21 12.82 2.35
CA PHE A 215 10.87 12.29 3.66
C PHE A 215 11.85 12.68 4.77
N GLU A 216 13.11 12.96 4.45
CA GLU A 216 14.08 13.51 5.42
C GLU A 216 13.72 14.91 5.93
N LYS A 217 12.83 15.61 5.23
CA LYS A 217 12.33 16.94 5.64
C LYS A 217 11.02 16.88 6.42
N VAL A 218 10.39 15.69 6.49
CA VAL A 218 9.10 15.54 7.16
C VAL A 218 9.31 15.31 8.63
N GLU A 219 8.75 16.21 9.45
CA GLU A 219 8.66 16.06 10.90
C GLU A 219 7.18 16.03 11.29
N ARG A 220 6.75 14.98 11.95
CA ARG A 220 5.38 14.83 12.42
C ARG A 220 5.33 14.43 13.89
N GLU A 221 4.35 14.96 14.59
CA GLU A 221 4.10 14.64 16.01
C GLU A 221 3.47 13.25 16.19
N TYR A 222 2.83 12.69 15.15
CA TYR A 222 2.14 11.40 15.23
C TYR A 222 3.10 10.23 14.95
N TYR A 223 3.43 9.49 16.00
CA TYR A 223 4.36 8.35 15.96
C TYR A 223 4.03 7.31 14.89
N PHE A 224 2.75 7.00 14.68
CA PHE A 224 2.33 5.96 13.75
C PHE A 224 2.71 6.30 12.29
N PHE A 225 2.46 7.53 11.85
CA PHE A 225 2.85 7.98 10.51
C PHE A 225 4.36 8.04 10.32
N MET A 226 5.09 8.38 11.37
CA MET A 226 6.55 8.39 11.33
C MET A 226 7.14 6.98 11.19
N ALA A 227 6.52 5.96 11.78
CA ALA A 227 6.94 4.58 11.59
C ALA A 227 6.90 4.16 10.12
N ASP A 228 5.86 4.58 9.39
CA ASP A 228 5.70 4.31 7.97
C ASP A 228 6.69 5.09 7.11
N ILE A 229 6.89 6.37 7.41
CA ILE A 229 7.89 7.21 6.73
C ILE A 229 9.29 6.61 6.91
N TYR A 230 9.66 6.22 8.13
CA TYR A 230 10.95 5.56 8.38
C TYR A 230 11.06 4.22 7.66
N TRP A 231 9.98 3.46 7.56
CA TRP A 231 9.98 2.22 6.80
C TRP A 231 10.24 2.49 5.30
N MET A 232 9.60 3.50 4.71
CA MET A 232 9.81 3.87 3.30
C MET A 232 11.18 4.49 3.06
N LEU A 233 11.72 5.26 4.01
CA LEU A 233 13.11 5.73 3.97
C LEU A 233 14.08 4.56 3.98
N ALA A 234 13.88 3.57 4.88
CA ALA A 234 14.68 2.36 4.92
C ALA A 234 14.64 1.63 3.60
N TRP A 235 13.44 1.34 3.09
CA TRP A 235 13.25 0.65 1.82
C TRP A 235 13.95 1.38 0.66
N SER A 236 13.77 2.69 0.55
CA SER A 236 14.38 3.51 -0.51
C SER A 236 15.91 3.50 -0.43
N ASN A 237 16.48 3.59 0.77
CA ASN A 237 17.92 3.47 1.00
C ASN A 237 18.43 2.08 0.60
N GLY A 238 17.70 1.01 0.90
CA GLY A 238 18.02 -0.34 0.45
C GLY A 238 18.07 -0.47 -1.07
N LYS A 239 17.13 0.18 -1.80
CA LYS A 239 17.11 0.18 -3.27
C LYS A 239 18.30 0.88 -3.91
N ILE A 240 18.85 1.90 -3.26
CA ILE A 240 20.09 2.55 -3.70
C ILE A 240 21.35 1.94 -3.07
N LYS A 241 21.20 0.79 -2.37
CA LYS A 241 22.28 0.03 -1.70
C LYS A 241 22.96 0.79 -0.55
N ASN A 242 22.32 1.78 0.02
CA ASN A 242 22.77 2.48 1.22
C ASN A 242 22.30 1.69 2.46
N TYR A 243 22.92 0.56 2.72
CA TYR A 243 22.48 -0.38 3.76
C TYR A 243 22.66 0.14 5.19
N ALA A 244 23.50 1.14 5.39
CA ALA A 244 23.69 1.77 6.71
C ALA A 244 22.45 2.58 7.12
N ASP A 245 21.94 3.43 6.21
CA ASP A 245 20.73 4.20 6.47
C ASP A 245 19.48 3.32 6.38
N GLU A 246 19.47 2.28 5.52
CA GLU A 246 18.42 1.26 5.53
C GLU A 246 18.26 0.63 6.92
N GLU A 247 19.35 0.18 7.55
CA GLU A 247 19.35 -0.35 8.91
C GLU A 247 18.85 0.68 9.92
N LYS A 248 19.41 1.91 9.86
CA LYS A 248 19.04 3.01 10.76
C LYS A 248 17.54 3.24 10.76
N TYR A 249 16.95 3.42 9.58
CA TYR A 249 15.53 3.75 9.48
C TYR A 249 14.61 2.55 9.79
N TYR A 250 15.01 1.30 9.49
CA TYR A 250 14.23 0.15 9.96
C TYR A 250 14.24 0.03 11.49
N ARG A 251 15.34 0.37 12.17
CA ARG A 251 15.36 0.40 13.64
C ARG A 251 14.40 1.46 14.17
N MET A 252 14.43 2.68 13.63
CA MET A 252 13.53 3.76 14.02
C MET A 252 12.05 3.38 13.76
N SER A 253 11.74 2.82 12.60
CA SER A 253 10.40 2.33 12.29
C SER A 253 9.95 1.26 13.29
N TYR A 254 10.82 0.31 13.62
CA TYR A 254 10.49 -0.76 14.55
C TYR A 254 10.34 -0.28 16.01
N GLU A 255 11.09 0.73 16.43
CA GLU A 255 10.94 1.35 17.76
C GLU A 255 9.55 1.99 17.93
N LEU A 256 9.02 2.59 16.88
CA LEU A 256 7.70 3.22 16.89
C LEU A 256 6.55 2.23 16.71
N ALA A 257 6.77 1.15 15.94
CA ALA A 257 5.74 0.13 15.65
C ALA A 257 6.31 -1.30 15.80
N PRO A 258 6.57 -1.74 17.05
CA PRO A 258 7.21 -3.03 17.33
C PRO A 258 6.32 -4.26 17.03
N GLU A 259 5.03 -4.05 16.78
CA GLU A 259 4.07 -5.06 16.37
C GLU A 259 4.20 -5.40 14.88
N VAL A 260 4.85 -4.57 14.06
CA VAL A 260 5.03 -4.79 12.63
C VAL A 260 6.22 -5.73 12.37
N GLN A 261 5.96 -7.04 12.37
CA GLN A 261 7.00 -8.09 12.29
C GLN A 261 7.80 -8.06 10.98
N PHE A 262 7.22 -7.53 9.91
CA PHE A 262 7.92 -7.39 8.63
C PHE A 262 9.05 -6.37 8.69
N THR A 263 8.90 -5.30 9.46
CA THR A 263 9.98 -4.33 9.69
C THR A 263 11.19 -5.02 10.31
N LEU A 264 10.95 -5.92 11.27
CA LEU A 264 11.99 -6.69 11.92
C LEU A 264 12.67 -7.68 10.93
N ASN A 265 11.90 -8.34 10.07
CA ASN A 265 12.44 -9.18 9.00
C ASN A 265 13.32 -8.37 8.02
N ASN A 266 12.87 -7.20 7.60
CA ASN A 266 13.61 -6.35 6.67
C ASN A 266 14.89 -5.80 7.32
N LEU A 267 14.85 -5.44 8.60
CA LEU A 267 16.04 -5.09 9.38
C LEU A 267 17.06 -6.24 9.37
N GLY A 268 16.63 -7.47 9.66
CA GLY A 268 17.46 -8.65 9.59
C GLY A 268 18.10 -8.86 8.22
N TYR A 269 17.33 -8.59 7.16
CA TYR A 269 17.84 -8.72 5.79
C TYR A 269 18.86 -7.62 5.44
N SER A 270 18.63 -6.38 5.86
CA SER A 270 19.60 -5.29 5.74
C SER A 270 20.93 -5.63 6.42
N LEU A 271 20.87 -6.16 7.64
CA LEU A 271 22.05 -6.63 8.35
C LEU A 271 22.76 -7.76 7.61
N TYR A 272 22.00 -8.68 7.01
CA TYR A 272 22.57 -9.75 6.18
C TYR A 272 23.32 -9.19 4.95
N LYS A 273 22.78 -8.20 4.25
CA LYS A 273 23.44 -7.52 3.14
C LYS A 273 24.75 -6.85 3.56
N GLN A 274 24.79 -6.32 4.76
CA GLN A 274 25.99 -5.74 5.38
C GLN A 274 27.00 -6.80 5.88
N LYS A 275 26.71 -8.10 5.73
CA LYS A 275 27.50 -9.23 6.27
C LYS A 275 27.55 -9.25 7.81
N LYS A 276 26.66 -8.54 8.48
CA LYS A 276 26.50 -8.58 9.95
C LYS A 276 25.69 -9.83 10.35
N TYR A 277 26.19 -11.00 9.97
CA TYR A 277 25.42 -12.26 10.02
C TYR A 277 25.00 -12.69 11.44
N LEU A 278 25.79 -12.39 12.46
CA LEU A 278 25.41 -12.72 13.84
C LEU A 278 24.20 -11.92 14.31
N GLU A 279 24.22 -10.60 14.07
CA GLU A 279 23.10 -9.72 14.39
C GLU A 279 21.85 -10.11 13.57
N ALA A 280 22.02 -10.31 12.26
CA ALA A 280 20.94 -10.74 11.37
C ALA A 280 20.27 -12.03 11.88
N LYS A 281 21.06 -13.03 12.30
CA LYS A 281 20.55 -14.28 12.88
C LYS A 281 19.68 -14.01 14.11
N ASP A 282 20.13 -13.13 15.00
CA ASP A 282 19.42 -12.85 16.25
C ASP A 282 18.12 -12.08 15.98
N ILE A 283 18.12 -11.13 15.02
CA ILE A 283 16.93 -10.42 14.58
C ILE A 283 15.91 -11.36 13.92
N PHE A 284 16.33 -12.25 13.01
CA PHE A 284 15.42 -13.22 12.41
C PHE A 284 14.85 -14.19 13.44
N LYS A 285 15.66 -14.61 14.44
CA LYS A 285 15.16 -15.43 15.53
C LYS A 285 14.11 -14.69 16.35
N GLN A 286 14.35 -13.44 16.72
CA GLN A 286 13.37 -12.59 17.41
C GLN A 286 12.07 -12.44 16.60
N CYS A 287 12.17 -12.27 15.28
CA CYS A 287 11.02 -12.21 14.39
C CYS A 287 10.19 -13.50 14.44
N LEU A 288 10.84 -14.66 14.39
CA LEU A 288 10.20 -15.98 14.46
C LEU A 288 9.60 -16.30 15.84
N ASP A 289 10.24 -15.83 16.92
CA ASP A 289 9.73 -15.98 18.28
C ASP A 289 8.41 -15.20 18.46
N LYS A 290 8.29 -14.05 17.81
CA LYS A 290 7.07 -13.23 17.82
C LYS A 290 5.97 -13.75 16.86
N LYS A 291 6.35 -14.23 15.66
CA LYS A 291 5.43 -14.75 14.64
C LYS A 291 5.98 -15.97 13.93
N LYS A 292 5.55 -17.15 14.39
CA LYS A 292 6.06 -18.45 13.89
C LYS A 292 5.70 -18.76 12.43
N ASP A 293 4.62 -18.21 11.92
CA ASP A 293 4.12 -18.46 10.56
C ASP A 293 4.58 -17.44 9.51
N LEU A 294 5.74 -16.79 9.73
CA LEU A 294 6.34 -15.87 8.79
C LEU A 294 7.41 -16.56 7.94
N PRO A 295 7.06 -17.11 6.74
CA PRO A 295 7.99 -17.91 5.93
C PRO A 295 9.24 -17.13 5.50
N CYS A 296 9.14 -15.82 5.23
CA CYS A 296 10.29 -15.00 4.85
C CYS A 296 11.34 -14.98 5.96
N ALA A 297 10.95 -14.80 7.22
CA ALA A 297 11.89 -14.81 8.35
C ALA A 297 12.55 -16.19 8.54
N ALA A 298 11.77 -17.28 8.38
CA ALA A 298 12.31 -18.64 8.48
C ALA A 298 13.36 -18.91 7.39
N ASN A 299 13.10 -18.51 6.17
CA ASN A 299 14.03 -18.69 5.06
C ASN A 299 15.29 -17.84 5.24
N ASN A 300 15.14 -16.57 5.64
CA ASN A 300 16.25 -15.67 5.90
C ASN A 300 17.09 -16.16 7.09
N TYR A 301 16.45 -16.73 8.11
CA TYR A 301 17.17 -17.38 9.21
C TYR A 301 18.05 -18.55 8.72
N VAL A 302 17.50 -19.43 7.87
CA VAL A 302 18.26 -20.52 7.25
C VAL A 302 19.40 -19.98 6.39
N ARG A 303 19.16 -18.93 5.59
CA ARG A 303 20.17 -18.26 4.75
C ARG A 303 21.35 -17.76 5.59
N VAL A 304 21.05 -17.11 6.71
CA VAL A 304 22.09 -16.61 7.63
C VAL A 304 22.86 -17.74 8.30
N LEU A 305 22.20 -18.83 8.71
CA LEU A 305 22.88 -20.00 9.27
C LEU A 305 23.88 -20.60 8.28
N ILE A 306 23.49 -20.69 6.99
CA ILE A 306 24.39 -21.14 5.92
C ILE A 306 25.56 -20.17 5.74
N ALA A 307 25.33 -18.86 5.73
CA ALA A 307 26.37 -17.84 5.60
C ALA A 307 27.35 -17.84 6.77
N LEU A 308 26.91 -18.24 7.96
CA LEU A 308 27.75 -18.45 9.15
C LEU A 308 28.48 -19.81 9.17
N GLY A 309 28.29 -20.66 8.16
CA GLY A 309 28.84 -22.03 8.15
C GLY A 309 28.14 -22.98 9.12
N ARG A 310 27.02 -22.57 9.76
CA ARG A 310 26.28 -23.36 10.75
C ARG A 310 25.32 -24.36 10.07
N ASN A 311 25.86 -25.16 9.15
CA ASN A 311 25.08 -26.07 8.31
C ASN A 311 24.29 -27.11 9.11
N ALA A 312 24.83 -27.59 10.25
CA ALA A 312 24.14 -28.52 11.13
C ALA A 312 22.86 -27.89 11.74
N ASP A 313 22.95 -26.61 12.14
CA ASP A 313 21.82 -25.90 12.72
C ASP A 313 20.77 -25.61 11.66
N ALA A 314 21.16 -25.23 10.44
CA ALA A 314 20.24 -25.03 9.31
C ALA A 314 19.43 -26.31 9.02
N LYS A 315 20.11 -27.48 9.02
CA LYS A 315 19.45 -28.78 8.86
C LYS A 315 18.47 -29.08 10.00
N LYS A 316 18.93 -28.90 11.24
CA LYS A 316 18.06 -29.08 12.42
C LYS A 316 16.85 -28.22 12.37
N PHE A 317 16.98 -26.92 12.00
CA PHE A 317 15.90 -26.00 11.87
C PHE A 317 14.89 -26.43 10.79
N VAL A 318 15.37 -26.81 9.60
CA VAL A 318 14.51 -27.27 8.51
C VAL A 318 13.81 -28.60 8.83
N SER A 319 14.49 -29.54 9.51
CA SER A 319 13.94 -30.85 9.84
C SER A 319 12.97 -30.83 11.03
N SER A 320 13.00 -29.79 11.87
CA SER A 320 12.06 -29.66 12.99
C SER A 320 10.61 -29.59 12.53
N GLY A 321 10.37 -29.04 11.33
CA GLY A 321 9.01 -28.84 10.81
C GLY A 321 8.21 -27.75 11.55
N GLU A 322 8.82 -27.08 12.52
CA GLU A 322 8.16 -26.05 13.33
C GLU A 322 7.83 -24.80 12.52
N PHE A 323 8.65 -24.51 11.49
CA PHE A 323 8.51 -23.31 10.66
C PHE A 323 8.30 -23.67 9.19
N LYS A 324 7.50 -22.87 8.49
CA LYS A 324 7.31 -23.03 7.05
C LYS A 324 8.55 -22.51 6.32
N VAL A 325 9.41 -23.40 5.88
CA VAL A 325 10.59 -23.09 5.05
C VAL A 325 10.28 -23.42 3.60
N ALA A 326 10.61 -22.50 2.68
CA ALA A 326 10.37 -22.68 1.25
C ALA A 326 11.10 -23.92 0.70
N LYS A 327 10.52 -24.55 -0.33
CA LYS A 327 11.09 -25.75 -0.97
C LYS A 327 12.53 -25.50 -1.43
N VAL A 328 12.79 -24.37 -2.06
CA VAL A 328 14.12 -23.98 -2.56
C VAL A 328 15.16 -23.97 -1.44
N MET A 329 14.83 -23.39 -0.28
CA MET A 329 15.74 -23.37 0.88
C MET A 329 15.91 -24.76 1.48
N ARG A 330 14.86 -25.56 1.56
CA ARG A 330 14.95 -26.97 1.99
C ARG A 330 15.88 -27.77 1.08
N ASP A 331 15.78 -27.59 -0.23
CA ASP A 331 16.62 -28.27 -1.21
C ASP A 331 18.08 -27.76 -1.16
N ARG A 332 18.29 -26.47 -0.91
CA ARG A 332 19.61 -25.88 -0.67
C ARG A 332 20.28 -26.53 0.56
N VAL A 333 19.55 -26.67 1.67
CA VAL A 333 20.03 -27.31 2.88
C VAL A 333 20.37 -28.79 2.64
N LYS A 334 19.57 -29.54 1.86
CA LYS A 334 19.89 -30.95 1.49
C LYS A 334 21.18 -31.06 0.66
N LYS A 335 21.43 -30.10 -0.23
CA LYS A 335 22.67 -30.10 -1.06
C LYS A 335 23.95 -29.84 -0.26
N LEU A 336 23.87 -29.26 0.94
CA LEU A 336 25.03 -29.01 1.79
C LEU A 336 25.73 -30.30 2.18
N ASP A 337 25.07 -31.48 2.18
CA ASP A 337 25.71 -32.78 2.44
C ASP A 337 26.58 -33.26 1.29
N ASN A 338 26.19 -32.96 0.06
CA ASN A 338 26.93 -33.42 -1.12
C ASN A 338 28.17 -32.58 -1.43
N HIS A 339 28.32 -31.40 -0.81
CA HIS A 339 29.43 -30.49 -1.06
C HIS A 339 30.60 -30.67 -0.10
N ASN A 340 30.36 -31.19 1.08
CA ASN A 340 31.44 -31.53 2.03
C ASN A 340 32.37 -32.65 1.53
N LEU A 341 32.00 -33.38 0.48
CA LEU A 341 32.83 -34.35 -0.21
C LEU A 341 33.69 -33.76 -1.35
N ARG A 342 33.47 -32.48 -1.74
CA ARG A 342 34.19 -31.85 -2.87
C ARG A 342 35.03 -30.60 -2.52
N LEU A 343 34.96 -30.05 -1.32
CA LEU A 343 35.73 -28.87 -0.92
C LEU A 343 37.07 -29.23 -0.20
N LYS A 344 37.98 -29.84 -0.95
CA LYS A 344 39.42 -29.57 -0.85
C LYS A 344 39.84 -28.97 -2.18
N LYS A 345 39.60 -27.70 -2.40
CA LYS A 345 40.31 -26.73 -3.25
C LYS A 345 39.36 -25.56 -3.65
N ASN A 346 39.79 -24.37 -3.25
CA ASN A 346 39.47 -23.07 -3.86
C ASN A 346 38.02 -22.87 -4.33
N ASP A 347 37.25 -22.08 -3.54
CA ASP A 347 36.44 -21.04 -4.20
C ASP A 347 35.84 -20.15 -3.11
N ALA A 348 36.26 -18.91 -3.11
CA ALA A 348 35.54 -17.84 -2.48
C ALA A 348 34.14 -17.82 -3.13
N VAL A 349 33.10 -18.00 -2.33
CA VAL A 349 31.70 -17.89 -2.79
C VAL A 349 31.51 -16.44 -3.20
N GLU A 350 31.50 -16.19 -4.50
CA GLU A 350 30.97 -14.95 -5.03
C GLU A 350 29.52 -14.79 -4.53
N PRO A 351 29.08 -13.60 -4.15
CA PRO A 351 27.69 -13.36 -3.80
C PRO A 351 26.84 -13.65 -5.02
N ASP A 352 25.88 -14.58 -4.85
CA ASP A 352 24.87 -14.87 -5.87
C ASP A 352 24.28 -13.56 -6.40
N SER A 353 24.41 -13.32 -7.69
CA SER A 353 23.86 -12.17 -8.41
C SER A 353 22.32 -12.22 -8.54
N ASP A 354 21.70 -13.27 -7.99
CA ASP A 354 20.27 -13.49 -7.99
C ASP A 354 19.64 -13.05 -6.66
N ASP A 355 19.95 -11.83 -6.24
CA ASP A 355 19.23 -11.17 -5.17
C ASP A 355 17.86 -10.68 -5.66
N ALA A 356 16.99 -11.64 -5.94
CA ALA A 356 15.58 -11.35 -5.94
C ALA A 356 15.22 -10.88 -4.53
N ASP A 357 14.87 -9.64 -4.47
CA ASP A 357 14.50 -8.86 -3.30
C ASP A 357 13.49 -9.63 -2.43
N SER A 358 13.99 -10.39 -1.43
CA SER A 358 13.14 -11.11 -0.47
C SER A 358 12.51 -10.18 0.57
N THR A 359 12.73 -8.88 0.43
CA THR A 359 12.05 -7.89 1.22
C THR A 359 10.63 -7.74 0.69
N GLN A 360 9.67 -8.20 1.47
CA GLN A 360 8.27 -8.02 1.17
C GLN A 360 7.96 -6.51 1.24
N LYS A 361 7.58 -5.92 0.11
CA LYS A 361 6.98 -4.58 0.10
C LYS A 361 5.63 -4.71 0.79
N ILE A 362 5.56 -4.40 2.08
CA ILE A 362 4.29 -4.20 2.72
C ILE A 362 3.68 -2.99 2.04
N ALA A 363 2.56 -3.19 1.36
CA ALA A 363 1.66 -2.09 1.13
C ALA A 363 1.15 -1.70 2.52
N ILE A 364 1.85 -0.78 3.18
CA ILE A 364 1.32 -0.08 4.33
C ILE A 364 0.12 0.65 3.78
N ASP A 365 -1.06 0.24 4.23
CA ASP A 365 -2.31 0.84 3.82
C ASP A 365 -2.44 2.21 4.48
N ILE A 366 -1.71 3.16 3.91
CA ILE A 366 -1.85 4.57 4.27
C ILE A 366 -3.05 5.10 3.49
N GLY A 367 -4.22 4.48 3.71
CA GLY A 367 -5.54 4.97 3.33
C GLY A 367 -5.72 5.73 2.03
N VAL A 368 -4.88 5.49 1.03
CA VAL A 368 -4.93 6.17 -0.26
C VAL A 368 -5.27 5.15 -1.34
N LYS A 369 -6.11 5.49 -2.31
CA LYS A 369 -6.47 4.74 -3.54
C LYS A 369 -5.31 4.01 -4.26
N ARG A 370 -4.12 4.08 -3.71
CA ARG A 370 -2.86 3.59 -4.25
C ARG A 370 -2.72 2.07 -4.29
N GLN A 371 -3.47 1.32 -3.46
CA GLN A 371 -3.39 -0.14 -3.47
C GLN A 371 -3.94 -0.76 -4.76
N GLN A 372 -4.95 -0.18 -5.38
CA GLN A 372 -5.49 -0.69 -6.65
C GLN A 372 -4.52 -0.53 -7.80
N PHE A 373 -3.85 0.63 -7.89
CA PHE A 373 -2.87 0.88 -8.95
C PHE A 373 -1.54 0.16 -8.75
N SER A 374 -1.10 -0.01 -7.49
CA SER A 374 0.21 -0.59 -7.22
C SER A 374 0.34 -2.03 -7.71
N ASN A 375 -0.71 -2.84 -7.71
CA ASN A 375 -0.61 -4.25 -8.08
C ASN A 375 -0.65 -4.49 -9.59
N GLU A 376 -1.53 -3.85 -10.36
CA GLU A 376 -1.53 -3.96 -11.83
C GLU A 376 -0.27 -3.34 -12.43
N LYS A 377 0.15 -2.18 -11.95
CA LYS A 377 1.39 -1.53 -12.38
C LYS A 377 2.64 -2.32 -12.00
N LEU A 378 2.68 -2.91 -10.80
CA LEU A 378 3.80 -3.76 -10.37
C LEU A 378 3.87 -5.05 -11.20
N LEU A 379 2.72 -5.65 -11.50
CA LEU A 379 2.66 -6.81 -12.39
C LEU A 379 3.11 -6.43 -13.82
N GLU A 380 2.72 -5.27 -14.30
CA GLU A 380 3.15 -4.72 -15.59
C GLU A 380 4.66 -4.48 -15.60
N ASP A 381 5.20 -3.82 -14.56
CA ASP A 381 6.64 -3.55 -14.42
C ASP A 381 7.46 -4.84 -14.35
N GLU A 382 7.02 -5.84 -13.59
CA GLU A 382 7.67 -7.15 -13.49
C GLU A 382 7.65 -7.89 -14.82
N LEU A 383 6.52 -7.89 -15.53
CA LEU A 383 6.43 -8.51 -16.87
C LEU A 383 7.35 -7.85 -17.87
N ILE A 384 7.42 -6.51 -17.87
CA ILE A 384 8.32 -5.75 -18.74
C ILE A 384 9.78 -6.06 -18.40
N ALA A 385 10.14 -6.03 -17.11
CA ALA A 385 11.51 -6.34 -16.66
C ALA A 385 11.95 -7.75 -17.09
N ARG A 386 11.07 -8.75 -16.95
CA ARG A 386 11.32 -10.12 -17.43
C ARG A 386 11.49 -10.18 -18.93
N ILE A 387 10.58 -9.55 -19.67
CA ILE A 387 10.63 -9.51 -21.15
C ILE A 387 11.92 -8.82 -21.62
N GLU A 388 12.31 -7.71 -21.02
CA GLU A 388 13.53 -6.97 -21.39
C GLU A 388 14.82 -7.70 -20.99
N SER A 389 14.77 -8.51 -19.95
CA SER A 389 15.86 -9.42 -19.56
C SER A 389 15.93 -10.71 -20.40
N GLY A 390 15.03 -10.86 -21.39
CA GLY A 390 14.98 -12.05 -22.24
C GLY A 390 14.42 -13.30 -21.56
N LEU A 391 13.82 -13.15 -20.39
CA LEU A 391 13.17 -14.26 -19.68
C LEU A 391 11.79 -14.56 -20.29
N PRO A 392 11.40 -15.84 -20.39
CA PRO A 392 10.09 -16.18 -20.90
C PRO A 392 8.99 -15.74 -19.96
N VAL A 393 7.92 -15.12 -20.50
CA VAL A 393 6.68 -14.81 -19.81
C VAL A 393 5.52 -15.55 -20.48
N PHE A 394 4.54 -15.97 -19.73
CA PHE A 394 3.41 -16.78 -20.23
C PHE A 394 3.86 -18.04 -21.00
N GLY A 395 5.04 -18.57 -20.67
CA GLY A 395 5.65 -19.70 -21.40
C GLY A 395 6.18 -19.35 -22.80
N MET A 396 6.38 -18.07 -23.11
CA MET A 396 6.79 -17.58 -24.42
C MET A 396 7.91 -16.55 -24.30
N ASN A 397 8.78 -16.52 -25.35
CA ASN A 397 9.78 -15.46 -25.49
C ASN A 397 9.16 -14.28 -26.23
N LEU A 398 8.79 -13.26 -25.50
CA LEU A 398 8.16 -12.06 -26.00
C LEU A 398 9.13 -10.88 -26.00
N LYS A 399 8.83 -9.86 -26.79
CA LYS A 399 9.45 -8.54 -26.75
C LYS A 399 8.35 -7.50 -26.63
N VAL A 400 8.54 -6.46 -25.84
CA VAL A 400 7.64 -5.31 -25.84
C VAL A 400 7.67 -4.69 -27.25
N PHE A 401 6.51 -4.47 -27.84
CA PHE A 401 6.40 -3.90 -29.18
C PHE A 401 7.07 -2.52 -29.24
N LYS A 402 7.96 -2.34 -30.25
CA LYS A 402 8.66 -1.07 -30.49
C LYS A 402 8.69 -0.79 -31.98
N ARG A 403 8.09 0.30 -32.44
CA ARG A 403 8.15 0.77 -33.82
C ARG A 403 8.12 2.30 -33.92
N LYS A 404 9.11 2.93 -34.59
CA LYS A 404 9.10 4.36 -34.95
C LYS A 404 8.51 5.32 -33.93
N GLY A 405 8.97 5.24 -32.67
CA GLY A 405 8.47 6.06 -31.58
C GLY A 405 7.26 5.52 -30.84
N GLU A 406 6.68 4.39 -31.26
CA GLU A 406 5.62 3.69 -30.53
C GLU A 406 6.23 2.65 -29.58
N TYR A 407 5.72 2.58 -28.38
CA TYR A 407 6.12 1.63 -27.36
C TYR A 407 4.90 0.86 -26.85
N GLY A 408 5.03 -0.44 -26.70
CA GLY A 408 3.92 -1.36 -26.42
C GLY A 408 3.39 -1.32 -24.99
N ARG A 409 3.93 -0.49 -24.10
CA ARG A 409 3.41 -0.27 -22.76
C ARG A 409 2.28 0.76 -22.82
N GLN A 410 1.13 0.48 -22.16
CA GLN A 410 -0.04 1.34 -22.17
C GLN A 410 -0.39 1.85 -23.59
N TYR A 411 -0.40 0.89 -24.52
CA TYR A 411 -0.51 1.20 -25.95
C TYR A 411 -1.91 1.66 -26.31
N ILE A 412 -2.02 2.87 -26.90
CA ILE A 412 -3.29 3.50 -27.20
C ILE A 412 -3.73 3.18 -28.63
N ILE A 413 -4.97 2.72 -28.76
CA ILE A 413 -5.66 2.50 -30.04
C ILE A 413 -7.05 3.17 -30.00
N PRO A 414 -7.70 3.43 -31.15
CA PRO A 414 -9.01 4.13 -31.18
C PRO A 414 -10.11 3.48 -30.36
N VAL A 415 -10.02 2.19 -30.05
CA VAL A 415 -11.03 1.45 -29.29
C VAL A 415 -10.64 1.23 -27.82
N GLY A 416 -9.54 1.82 -27.37
CA GLY A 416 -9.12 1.77 -25.95
C GLY A 416 -7.60 1.78 -25.76
N ARG A 417 -7.17 1.53 -24.54
CA ARG A 417 -5.76 1.44 -24.14
C ARG A 417 -5.48 0.05 -23.59
N LEU A 418 -4.47 -0.63 -24.16
CA LEU A 418 -4.01 -1.93 -23.69
C LEU A 418 -2.91 -1.75 -22.64
N ASP A 419 -2.82 -2.65 -21.70
CA ASP A 419 -1.72 -2.61 -20.72
C ASP A 419 -0.38 -2.90 -21.39
N LEU A 420 -0.29 -4.02 -22.14
CA LEU A 420 0.91 -4.32 -22.92
C LEU A 420 0.55 -4.81 -24.33
N LEU A 421 1.32 -4.35 -25.30
CA LEU A 421 1.42 -4.94 -26.63
C LEU A 421 2.82 -5.55 -26.80
N CYS A 422 2.86 -6.86 -27.05
CA CYS A 422 4.10 -7.60 -27.24
C CYS A 422 4.17 -8.25 -28.63
N GLU A 423 5.36 -8.66 -29.02
CA GLU A 423 5.63 -9.38 -30.27
C GLU A 423 6.51 -10.60 -29.95
N ASP A 424 6.21 -11.76 -30.57
CA ASP A 424 7.07 -12.94 -30.49
C ASP A 424 8.17 -12.92 -31.58
N THR A 425 9.02 -13.94 -31.56
CA THR A 425 10.11 -14.09 -32.55
C THR A 425 9.62 -14.34 -33.97
N ALA A 426 8.37 -14.78 -34.14
CA ALA A 426 7.74 -14.98 -35.45
C ALA A 426 6.99 -13.72 -35.95
N GLY A 427 6.97 -12.65 -35.14
CA GLY A 427 6.31 -11.39 -35.48
C GLY A 427 4.81 -11.38 -35.22
N ASN A 428 4.27 -12.38 -34.50
CA ASN A 428 2.90 -12.36 -34.04
C ASN A 428 2.73 -11.35 -32.86
N LEU A 429 1.57 -10.73 -32.77
CA LEU A 429 1.28 -9.75 -31.75
C LEU A 429 0.50 -10.37 -30.59
N TYR A 430 0.76 -9.89 -29.39
CA TYR A 430 0.08 -10.29 -28.15
C TYR A 430 -0.43 -9.06 -27.42
N VAL A 431 -1.75 -8.95 -27.33
CA VAL A 431 -2.46 -7.96 -26.52
C VAL A 431 -2.57 -8.54 -25.11
N VAL A 432 -1.92 -7.92 -24.14
CA VAL A 432 -1.96 -8.37 -22.73
C VAL A 432 -2.81 -7.40 -21.94
N GLU A 433 -3.81 -7.94 -21.27
CA GLU A 433 -4.69 -7.23 -20.36
C GLU A 433 -4.46 -7.76 -18.94
N LEU A 434 -4.17 -6.87 -18.01
CA LEU A 434 -3.86 -7.17 -16.63
C LEU A 434 -5.04 -6.74 -15.74
N LYS A 435 -5.44 -7.59 -14.81
CA LYS A 435 -6.47 -7.25 -13.83
C LYS A 435 -6.04 -7.69 -12.45
N LYS A 436 -6.31 -6.85 -11.47
CA LYS A 436 -5.86 -7.04 -10.09
C LYS A 436 -6.56 -8.20 -9.39
N ASP A 437 -7.90 -8.29 -9.53
CA ASP A 437 -8.74 -9.16 -8.71
C ASP A 437 -9.70 -10.00 -9.53
N SER A 438 -10.44 -10.89 -8.86
CA SER A 438 -11.59 -11.62 -9.40
C SER A 438 -12.77 -10.66 -9.71
N GLY A 439 -13.61 -10.99 -10.69
CA GLY A 439 -14.83 -10.24 -10.99
C GLY A 439 -14.76 -9.36 -12.24
N TYR A 440 -13.66 -9.36 -12.96
CA TYR A 440 -13.54 -8.67 -14.24
C TYR A 440 -14.02 -9.54 -15.40
N ASP A 441 -15.30 -9.93 -15.36
CA ASP A 441 -15.93 -10.74 -16.45
C ASP A 441 -15.91 -9.98 -17.79
N ASP A 442 -15.76 -8.66 -17.78
CA ASP A 442 -15.66 -7.76 -18.93
C ASP A 442 -14.25 -7.74 -19.56
N ALA A 443 -13.23 -8.30 -18.91
CA ALA A 443 -11.88 -8.39 -19.47
C ALA A 443 -11.85 -9.16 -20.80
N TYR A 444 -12.75 -10.15 -20.95
CA TYR A 444 -12.92 -10.85 -22.21
C TYR A 444 -13.40 -9.93 -23.33
N GLU A 445 -14.46 -9.16 -23.09
CA GLU A 445 -15.04 -8.24 -24.07
C GLU A 445 -14.06 -7.14 -24.44
N GLN A 446 -13.32 -6.66 -23.46
CA GLN A 446 -12.28 -5.65 -23.65
C GLN A 446 -11.19 -6.18 -24.56
N THR A 447 -10.63 -7.36 -24.24
CA THR A 447 -9.58 -7.98 -25.04
C THR A 447 -10.06 -8.35 -26.44
N ALA A 448 -11.27 -8.92 -26.58
CA ALA A 448 -11.87 -9.26 -27.87
C ALA A 448 -12.01 -8.04 -28.78
N ARG A 449 -12.48 -6.91 -28.24
CA ARG A 449 -12.58 -5.64 -28.97
C ARG A 449 -11.23 -5.15 -29.49
N TYR A 450 -10.16 -5.36 -28.71
CA TYR A 450 -8.81 -5.02 -29.15
C TYR A 450 -8.32 -5.93 -30.26
N LEU A 451 -8.51 -7.24 -30.15
CA LEU A 451 -8.13 -8.21 -31.19
C LEU A 451 -8.84 -7.90 -32.51
N ASP A 452 -10.16 -7.65 -32.45
CA ASP A 452 -10.96 -7.32 -33.64
C ASP A 452 -10.48 -6.03 -34.32
N TRP A 453 -10.00 -5.05 -33.54
CA TRP A 453 -9.41 -3.84 -34.11
C TRP A 453 -8.09 -4.12 -34.83
N PHE A 454 -7.19 -4.89 -34.21
CA PHE A 454 -5.90 -5.25 -34.82
C PHE A 454 -6.08 -6.06 -36.11
N GLU A 455 -7.01 -7.01 -36.14
CA GLU A 455 -7.30 -7.84 -37.33
C GLU A 455 -7.83 -7.01 -38.50
N LYS A 456 -8.56 -5.94 -38.23
CA LYS A 456 -9.13 -5.04 -39.26
C LYS A 456 -8.19 -3.92 -39.66
N ASN A 457 -7.08 -3.71 -38.98
CA ASN A 457 -6.20 -2.57 -39.20
C ASN A 457 -5.12 -2.89 -40.24
N GLU A 458 -5.12 -2.15 -41.33
CA GLU A 458 -4.16 -2.34 -42.45
C GLU A 458 -2.68 -2.25 -42.01
N LYS A 459 -2.36 -1.46 -40.95
CA LYS A 459 -1.01 -1.33 -40.40
C LYS A 459 -0.43 -2.67 -39.91
N PHE A 460 -1.31 -3.57 -39.48
CA PHE A 460 -0.96 -4.86 -38.90
C PHE A 460 -1.37 -6.05 -39.82
N LYS A 461 -1.76 -5.77 -41.03
CA LYS A 461 -2.19 -6.78 -41.99
C LYS A 461 -1.14 -7.89 -42.17
N GLY A 462 -1.61 -9.12 -42.10
CA GLY A 462 -0.76 -10.32 -42.20
C GLY A 462 -0.10 -10.78 -40.91
N LYS A 463 -0.25 -10.04 -39.82
CA LYS A 463 0.17 -10.49 -38.48
C LYS A 463 -0.94 -11.26 -37.81
N LYS A 464 -0.61 -12.37 -37.13
CA LYS A 464 -1.53 -13.01 -36.21
C LYS A 464 -1.54 -12.22 -34.87
N VAL A 465 -2.73 -12.06 -34.30
CA VAL A 465 -2.91 -11.32 -33.06
C VAL A 465 -3.59 -12.23 -32.05
N TYR A 466 -3.03 -12.29 -30.85
CA TYR A 466 -3.53 -13.10 -29.74
C TYR A 466 -3.80 -12.22 -28.53
N GLY A 467 -4.78 -12.62 -27.72
CA GLY A 467 -5.10 -11.99 -26.45
C GLY A 467 -4.56 -12.81 -25.27
N ILE A 468 -4.02 -12.14 -24.30
CA ILE A 468 -3.65 -12.70 -23.00
C ILE A 468 -4.37 -11.90 -21.94
N ILE A 469 -5.18 -12.59 -21.13
CA ILE A 469 -5.78 -12.02 -19.93
C ILE A 469 -5.03 -12.62 -18.75
N CYS A 470 -4.49 -11.77 -17.88
CA CYS A 470 -3.75 -12.18 -16.70
C CYS A 470 -4.37 -11.51 -15.47
N LEU A 471 -4.96 -12.30 -14.57
CA LEU A 471 -5.60 -11.81 -13.36
C LEU A 471 -5.47 -12.83 -12.22
N ASN A 472 -5.78 -12.37 -11.01
CA ASN A 472 -5.82 -13.22 -9.84
C ASN A 472 -7.24 -13.80 -9.68
N ASN A 473 -7.35 -15.12 -9.44
CA ASN A 473 -8.59 -15.82 -9.13
C ASN A 473 -9.74 -15.60 -10.15
N PRO A 474 -9.59 -16.09 -11.41
CA PRO A 474 -10.57 -15.90 -12.47
C PRO A 474 -11.89 -16.62 -12.18
N THR A 475 -13.00 -15.99 -12.56
CA THR A 475 -14.33 -16.63 -12.45
C THR A 475 -14.47 -17.81 -13.43
N GLN A 476 -15.27 -18.82 -13.07
CA GLN A 476 -15.56 -19.95 -13.98
C GLN A 476 -16.19 -19.50 -15.30
N LYS A 477 -16.95 -18.42 -15.28
CA LYS A 477 -17.54 -17.80 -16.46
C LYS A 477 -16.47 -17.24 -17.41
N LEU A 478 -15.48 -16.51 -16.86
CA LEU A 478 -14.36 -15.98 -17.64
C LEU A 478 -13.50 -17.11 -18.22
N ILE A 479 -13.17 -18.12 -17.39
CA ILE A 479 -12.42 -19.32 -17.81
C ILE A 479 -13.10 -19.98 -19.02
N SER A 480 -14.42 -20.26 -18.91
CA SER A 480 -15.17 -20.92 -19.97
C SER A 480 -15.21 -20.11 -21.28
N ARG A 481 -15.31 -18.77 -21.18
CA ARG A 481 -15.34 -17.88 -22.35
C ARG A 481 -14.00 -17.81 -23.06
N VAL A 482 -12.92 -17.64 -22.28
CA VAL A 482 -11.58 -17.58 -22.86
C VAL A 482 -11.20 -18.93 -23.50
N HIS A 483 -11.53 -20.05 -22.88
CA HIS A 483 -11.27 -21.38 -23.46
C HIS A 483 -12.04 -21.63 -24.76
N ALA A 484 -13.17 -20.96 -24.97
CA ALA A 484 -13.95 -21.07 -26.21
C ALA A 484 -13.36 -20.24 -27.34
N ASP A 485 -12.54 -19.23 -27.08
CA ASP A 485 -11.90 -18.39 -28.10
C ASP A 485 -10.43 -18.80 -28.31
N LYS A 486 -10.15 -19.44 -29.44
CA LYS A 486 -8.78 -19.91 -29.77
C LYS A 486 -7.74 -18.78 -29.92
N ARG A 487 -8.18 -17.53 -30.02
CA ARG A 487 -7.28 -16.36 -30.09
C ARG A 487 -6.81 -15.91 -28.71
N MET A 488 -7.43 -16.40 -27.62
CA MET A 488 -7.20 -15.93 -26.27
C MET A 488 -6.57 -16.98 -25.37
N ARG A 489 -5.83 -16.53 -24.41
CA ARG A 489 -5.27 -17.33 -23.31
C ARG A 489 -5.53 -16.64 -21.99
N LEU A 490 -5.80 -17.41 -20.96
CA LEU A 490 -5.98 -16.95 -19.60
C LEU A 490 -4.83 -17.44 -18.74
N PHE A 491 -4.23 -16.52 -18.01
CA PHE A 491 -3.20 -16.82 -17.02
C PHE A 491 -3.67 -16.32 -15.65
N GLU A 492 -3.58 -17.18 -14.67
CA GLU A 492 -3.74 -16.79 -13.28
C GLU A 492 -2.37 -16.45 -12.74
N TYR A 493 -2.20 -15.19 -12.28
CA TYR A 493 -1.06 -14.91 -11.45
C TYR A 493 -1.45 -15.15 -10.00
N GLN A 494 -0.65 -15.93 -9.32
CA GLN A 494 -0.67 -15.96 -7.87
C GLN A 494 0.47 -15.07 -7.41
N ILE A 495 0.17 -14.06 -6.59
CA ILE A 495 1.19 -13.43 -5.78
C ILE A 495 1.52 -14.46 -4.68
N SER A 496 2.13 -15.55 -5.08
CA SER A 496 2.91 -16.33 -4.17
C SER A 496 4.19 -15.55 -4.02
N TYR A 497 4.41 -14.95 -2.88
CA TYR A 497 5.73 -14.54 -2.46
C TYR A 497 6.56 -15.82 -2.32
N ALA A 498 6.92 -16.39 -3.48
CA ALA A 498 7.92 -17.42 -3.53
C ALA A 498 9.24 -16.70 -3.36
N GLU A 499 9.85 -16.84 -2.20
CA GLU A 499 11.25 -16.61 -2.03
C GLU A 499 12.02 -17.34 -3.12
N LEU A 500 12.80 -16.60 -3.83
CA LEU A 500 13.88 -17.14 -4.64
C LEU A 500 15.12 -17.32 -3.78
#